data_609b6647ef23d9023955cf5fb58f2935
#
_entry.id   609b6647ef23d9023955cf5fb58f2935
#
_cell.length_a   1.000
_cell.length_b   1.000
_cell.length_c   1.000
_cell.angle_alpha   90.00
_cell.angle_beta   90.00
_cell.angle_gamma   90.00
#
_symmetry.space_group_name_H-M   'P 1'
#
loop_
_entity.id
_entity.type
_entity.pdbx_description
1 polymer ?
#
loop_
_entity_poly.entity_id
_entity_poly.type
_entity_poly.pdbx_seq_one_letter_code
_entity_poly.pdbx_strand_id
1 'polypeptide(L)'
;MSDTILNPYFGEFGGMYVPEILIPVLQQLEKVFVEAKDDPEFQREFQDLLKNYAGRPTALTLCRNLTKGTKAKIYLKREDLLHGGAHKTNQVLGQILLAKRMGKTRIIAETGAGQHGVATALACAMLDMPCRIYMGAKDVERQSPNVFRMRLMGAEVVPVQKGSCSLKDACCEAMRDWSANYETTHYLLGTAAGPHPFPTIVREFQKMIGEETKRQILEKEGRLPDAVIAAVGGGSIAIGMFTDFIDEPNVRLIGVEPAGHGIETGEHGAPLGHAKVGIYFGMKSPLMQTEDGQVEESYSISAGLDFPSVGPQHAYLQSIGRAEYPSITDDEALNAFQALAKHEGIIPALESSHALAQALKMIHQEPNKAQILVVNLSGRGDKDIFTVDKILNEKGMQL
;
A
#
# COMPACT_ATOMS: atom_id res chain seq x y z
N MET A 1 -3.12 -9.72 -29.77
CA MET A 1 -3.72 -9.07 -28.60
C MET A 1 -4.04 -10.18 -27.64
N SER A 2 -3.58 -10.12 -26.39
CA SER A 2 -3.94 -11.12 -25.37
C SER A 2 -5.44 -11.02 -25.11
N ASP A 3 -6.16 -12.15 -25.21
CA ASP A 3 -7.58 -12.21 -24.87
C ASP A 3 -7.74 -12.07 -23.34
N THR A 4 -7.78 -10.82 -22.86
CA THR A 4 -8.10 -10.50 -21.46
C THR A 4 -9.61 -10.34 -21.30
N ILE A 5 -10.16 -10.80 -20.17
CA ILE A 5 -11.60 -10.68 -19.83
C ILE A 5 -11.89 -9.25 -19.36
N LEU A 6 -10.97 -8.67 -18.58
CA LEU A 6 -11.05 -7.30 -18.08
C LEU A 6 -10.15 -6.37 -18.91
N ASN A 7 -10.45 -5.08 -18.87
CA ASN A 7 -9.54 -4.10 -19.47
C ASN A 7 -8.21 -4.06 -18.68
N PRO A 8 -7.06 -4.36 -19.33
CA PRO A 8 -5.76 -4.32 -18.66
C PRO A 8 -5.22 -2.90 -18.44
N TYR A 9 -5.92 -1.88 -18.93
CA TYR A 9 -5.47 -0.49 -18.88
C TYR A 9 -6.41 0.40 -18.09
N PHE A 10 -5.84 1.40 -17.45
CA PHE A 10 -6.48 2.58 -16.87
C PHE A 10 -6.06 3.78 -17.74
N GLY A 11 -6.89 4.20 -18.70
CA GLY A 11 -6.47 5.10 -19.75
C GLY A 11 -5.29 4.53 -20.55
N GLU A 12 -4.15 5.21 -20.53
CA GLU A 12 -2.93 4.74 -21.19
C GLU A 12 -1.99 3.93 -20.28
N PHE A 13 -2.30 3.81 -18.97
CA PHE A 13 -1.46 3.17 -17.95
C PHE A 13 -1.91 1.73 -17.69
N GLY A 14 -1.01 0.88 -17.20
CA GLY A 14 -1.27 -0.54 -16.93
C GLY A 14 -0.69 -1.46 -17.97
N GLY A 15 -1.43 -2.47 -18.36
CA GLY A 15 -1.01 -3.49 -19.34
C GLY A 15 -0.38 -4.73 -18.70
N MET A 16 0.18 -5.60 -19.57
CA MET A 16 0.78 -6.88 -19.19
C MET A 16 2.14 -7.02 -19.90
N TYR A 17 3.17 -6.36 -19.36
CA TYR A 17 4.53 -6.32 -19.93
C TYR A 17 5.43 -7.32 -19.22
N VAL A 18 5.20 -8.60 -19.47
CA VAL A 18 5.89 -9.73 -18.84
C VAL A 18 6.48 -10.67 -19.89
N PRO A 19 7.45 -11.55 -19.52
CA PRO A 19 7.85 -12.66 -20.38
C PRO A 19 6.64 -13.52 -20.79
N GLU A 20 6.62 -14.00 -22.02
CA GLU A 20 5.51 -14.79 -22.61
C GLU A 20 5.12 -15.98 -21.74
N ILE A 21 6.09 -16.62 -21.07
CA ILE A 21 5.86 -17.76 -20.18
C ILE A 21 4.90 -17.44 -19.02
N LEU A 22 4.78 -16.17 -18.61
CA LEU A 22 3.89 -15.76 -17.53
C LEU A 22 2.49 -15.37 -18.00
N ILE A 23 2.28 -15.19 -19.31
CA ILE A 23 0.96 -14.79 -19.83
C ILE A 23 -0.13 -15.81 -19.47
N PRO A 24 0.07 -17.14 -19.66
CA PRO A 24 -0.97 -18.12 -19.35
C PRO A 24 -1.39 -18.12 -17.87
N VAL A 25 -0.44 -17.95 -16.94
CA VAL A 25 -0.77 -17.94 -15.51
C VAL A 25 -1.47 -16.65 -15.09
N LEU A 26 -1.15 -15.51 -15.73
CA LEU A 26 -1.88 -14.26 -15.51
C LEU A 26 -3.31 -14.33 -16.06
N GLN A 27 -3.52 -14.94 -17.22
CA GLN A 27 -4.85 -15.21 -17.75
C GLN A 27 -5.64 -16.19 -16.88
N GLN A 28 -5.00 -17.23 -16.34
CA GLN A 28 -5.61 -18.13 -15.35
C GLN A 28 -6.04 -17.36 -14.10
N LEU A 29 -5.17 -16.48 -13.58
CA LEU A 29 -5.46 -15.66 -12.41
C LEU A 29 -6.63 -14.72 -12.66
N GLU A 30 -6.67 -14.05 -13.82
CA GLU A 30 -7.76 -13.18 -14.22
C GLU A 30 -9.09 -13.94 -14.27
N LYS A 31 -9.12 -15.09 -14.94
CA LYS A 31 -10.30 -15.93 -15.07
C LYS A 31 -10.83 -16.35 -13.69
N VAL A 32 -9.96 -16.89 -12.84
CA VAL A 32 -10.34 -17.34 -11.50
C VAL A 32 -10.82 -16.16 -10.64
N PHE A 33 -10.22 -14.99 -10.78
CA PHE A 33 -10.65 -13.78 -10.09
C PHE A 33 -12.06 -13.34 -10.52
N VAL A 34 -12.33 -13.30 -11.82
CA VAL A 34 -13.66 -12.92 -12.35
C VAL A 34 -14.73 -13.90 -11.88
N GLU A 35 -14.45 -15.20 -11.95
CA GLU A 35 -15.36 -16.25 -11.44
C GLU A 35 -15.59 -16.12 -9.92
N ALA A 36 -14.52 -15.91 -9.15
CA ALA A 36 -14.58 -15.77 -7.69
C ALA A 36 -15.36 -14.54 -7.23
N LYS A 37 -15.32 -13.45 -8.00
CA LYS A 37 -16.02 -12.22 -7.66
C LYS A 37 -17.54 -12.41 -7.55
N ASP A 38 -18.10 -13.25 -8.41
CA ASP A 38 -19.55 -13.50 -8.48
C ASP A 38 -19.94 -14.82 -7.79
N ASP A 39 -18.98 -15.57 -7.22
CA ASP A 39 -19.23 -16.82 -6.52
C ASP A 39 -19.59 -16.58 -5.05
N PRO A 40 -20.84 -16.93 -4.63
CA PRO A 40 -21.30 -16.74 -3.25
C PRO A 40 -20.49 -17.52 -2.20
N GLU A 41 -19.88 -18.65 -2.57
CA GLU A 41 -19.07 -19.45 -1.64
C GLU A 41 -17.75 -18.75 -1.36
N PHE A 42 -17.06 -18.28 -2.41
CA PHE A 42 -15.84 -17.47 -2.26
C PHE A 42 -16.10 -16.21 -1.44
N GLN A 43 -17.19 -15.50 -1.74
CA GLN A 43 -17.51 -14.27 -1.02
C GLN A 43 -17.82 -14.54 0.45
N ARG A 44 -18.50 -15.62 0.79
CA ARG A 44 -18.74 -16.00 2.20
C ARG A 44 -17.44 -16.34 2.93
N GLU A 45 -16.55 -17.15 2.32
CA GLU A 45 -15.25 -17.50 2.90
C GLU A 45 -14.38 -16.24 3.09
N PHE A 46 -14.30 -15.38 2.08
CA PHE A 46 -13.54 -14.13 2.16
C PHE A 46 -14.10 -13.17 3.23
N GLN A 47 -15.41 -12.96 3.27
CA GLN A 47 -16.08 -12.10 4.29
C GLN A 47 -15.93 -12.68 5.70
N ASP A 48 -15.99 -13.99 5.86
CA ASP A 48 -15.75 -14.64 7.15
C ASP A 48 -14.31 -14.37 7.65
N LEU A 49 -13.33 -14.55 6.78
CA LEU A 49 -11.93 -14.25 7.11
C LEU A 49 -11.71 -12.76 7.42
N LEU A 50 -12.31 -11.86 6.66
CA LEU A 50 -12.23 -10.42 6.94
C LEU A 50 -12.81 -10.07 8.30
N LYS A 51 -13.95 -10.67 8.66
CA LYS A 51 -14.65 -10.39 9.92
C LYS A 51 -14.01 -11.09 11.12
N ASN A 52 -13.83 -12.40 11.03
CA ASN A 52 -13.52 -13.24 12.18
C ASN A 52 -12.02 -13.47 12.38
N TYR A 53 -11.20 -13.28 11.33
CA TYR A 53 -9.75 -13.39 11.42
C TYR A 53 -9.06 -12.04 11.33
N ALA A 54 -9.39 -11.20 10.36
CA ALA A 54 -8.77 -9.89 10.20
C ALA A 54 -9.31 -8.81 11.17
N GLY A 55 -10.53 -8.96 11.68
CA GLY A 55 -11.12 -8.04 12.67
C GLY A 55 -11.83 -6.83 12.04
N ARG A 56 -12.40 -6.99 10.83
CA ARG A 56 -13.20 -5.93 10.20
C ARG A 56 -14.64 -5.88 10.72
N PRO A 57 -15.35 -4.72 10.63
CA PRO A 57 -14.87 -3.42 10.10
C PRO A 57 -13.87 -2.72 11.04
N THR A 58 -12.90 -2.00 10.46
CA THR A 58 -12.00 -1.18 11.26
C THR A 58 -12.67 0.11 11.72
N ALA A 59 -12.21 0.65 12.85
CA ALA A 59 -12.80 1.86 13.42
C ALA A 59 -12.51 3.12 12.57
N LEU A 60 -13.43 4.07 12.59
CA LEU A 60 -13.23 5.45 12.16
C LEU A 60 -13.16 6.33 13.42
N THR A 61 -11.95 6.77 13.80
CA THR A 61 -11.64 7.45 15.06
C THR A 61 -11.46 8.95 14.85
N LEU A 62 -12.20 9.78 15.61
CA LEU A 62 -12.03 11.23 15.61
C LEU A 62 -10.80 11.61 16.43
N CYS A 63 -9.88 12.37 15.83
CA CYS A 63 -8.80 13.05 16.56
C CYS A 63 -9.39 14.23 17.37
N ARG A 64 -9.14 14.22 18.67
CA ARG A 64 -9.73 15.21 19.59
C ARG A 64 -8.77 16.34 19.95
N ASN A 65 -7.48 16.07 19.87
CA ASN A 65 -6.45 17.00 20.32
C ASN A 65 -5.66 17.61 19.17
N LEU A 66 -5.41 16.88 18.10
CA LEU A 66 -4.66 17.35 16.92
C LEU A 66 -5.31 18.54 16.21
N THR A 67 -6.63 18.67 16.30
CA THR A 67 -7.39 19.74 15.63
C THR A 67 -7.70 20.94 16.54
N LYS A 68 -7.19 20.94 17.78
CA LYS A 68 -7.39 22.07 18.71
C LYS A 68 -6.88 23.36 18.11
N GLY A 69 -7.68 24.42 18.21
CA GLY A 69 -7.38 25.72 17.63
C GLY A 69 -7.81 25.88 16.16
N THR A 70 -8.42 24.85 15.57
CA THR A 70 -9.01 24.90 14.22
C THR A 70 -10.49 24.55 14.26
N LYS A 71 -11.22 24.79 13.15
CA LYS A 71 -12.61 24.36 12.97
C LYS A 71 -12.72 23.01 12.23
N ALA A 72 -11.60 22.42 11.89
CA ALA A 72 -11.56 21.16 11.16
C ALA A 72 -11.76 19.94 12.07
N LYS A 73 -12.23 18.85 11.49
CA LYS A 73 -12.25 17.52 12.10
C LYS A 73 -11.36 16.57 11.30
N ILE A 74 -10.47 15.85 11.96
CA ILE A 74 -9.69 14.76 11.36
C ILE A 74 -10.19 13.44 11.92
N TYR A 75 -10.60 12.56 11.03
CA TYR A 75 -10.91 11.16 11.33
C TYR A 75 -9.82 10.25 10.81
N LEU A 76 -9.46 9.24 11.59
CA LEU A 76 -8.50 8.20 11.19
C LEU A 76 -9.27 6.92 10.85
N LYS A 77 -9.12 6.42 9.63
CA LYS A 77 -9.55 5.06 9.28
C LYS A 77 -8.46 4.09 9.74
N ARG A 78 -8.77 3.28 10.74
CA ARG A 78 -7.82 2.55 11.58
C ARG A 78 -7.45 1.18 11.02
N GLU A 79 -6.77 1.14 9.85
CA GLU A 79 -6.26 -0.13 9.28
C GLU A 79 -5.07 -0.70 10.08
N ASP A 80 -4.48 0.06 10.98
CA ASP A 80 -3.49 -0.36 11.97
C ASP A 80 -4.04 -1.35 13.02
N LEU A 81 -5.37 -1.40 13.21
CA LEU A 81 -6.04 -2.31 14.13
C LEU A 81 -6.33 -3.69 13.52
N LEU A 82 -6.09 -3.88 12.24
CA LEU A 82 -6.25 -5.19 11.62
C LEU A 82 -5.26 -6.21 12.20
N HIS A 83 -5.66 -7.47 12.19
CA HIS A 83 -4.73 -8.58 12.46
C HIS A 83 -3.54 -8.50 11.49
N GLY A 84 -2.34 -8.62 12.03
CA GLY A 84 -1.10 -8.33 11.29
C GLY A 84 -0.61 -6.88 11.45
N GLY A 85 -1.50 -5.92 11.78
CA GLY A 85 -1.16 -4.54 12.10
C GLY A 85 -1.09 -3.60 10.90
N ALA A 86 -1.64 -3.97 9.74
CA ALA A 86 -1.71 -3.13 8.55
C ALA A 86 -2.76 -3.62 7.54
N HIS A 87 -3.17 -2.73 6.63
CA HIS A 87 -4.14 -2.97 5.56
C HIS A 87 -3.80 -4.14 4.61
N LYS A 88 -2.55 -4.58 4.58
CA LYS A 88 -2.08 -5.65 3.67
C LYS A 88 -2.85 -6.94 3.84
N THR A 89 -3.31 -7.24 5.05
CA THR A 89 -4.10 -8.43 5.37
C THR A 89 -5.35 -8.57 4.50
N ASN A 90 -6.02 -7.46 4.18
CA ASN A 90 -7.23 -7.49 3.35
C ASN A 90 -7.03 -8.22 2.03
N GLN A 91 -6.11 -7.69 1.21
CA GLN A 91 -5.88 -8.20 -0.14
C GLN A 91 -5.12 -9.54 -0.14
N VAL A 92 -4.28 -9.79 0.88
CA VAL A 92 -3.57 -11.07 1.00
C VAL A 92 -4.54 -12.21 1.21
N LEU A 93 -5.57 -12.05 2.06
CA LEU A 93 -6.61 -13.05 2.25
C LEU A 93 -7.37 -13.35 0.95
N GLY A 94 -7.71 -12.33 0.18
CA GLY A 94 -8.35 -12.53 -1.13
C GLY A 94 -7.43 -13.26 -2.13
N GLN A 95 -6.17 -12.83 -2.25
CA GLN A 95 -5.23 -13.43 -3.19
C GLN A 95 -4.88 -14.89 -2.84
N ILE A 96 -4.74 -15.22 -1.56
CA ILE A 96 -4.41 -16.61 -1.17
C ILE A 96 -5.58 -17.56 -1.45
N LEU A 97 -6.83 -17.10 -1.31
CA LEU A 97 -8.00 -17.87 -1.71
C LEU A 97 -8.06 -18.09 -3.23
N LEU A 98 -7.67 -17.09 -4.03
CA LEU A 98 -7.52 -17.26 -5.48
C LEU A 98 -6.43 -18.29 -5.81
N ALA A 99 -5.27 -18.22 -5.13
CA ALA A 99 -4.17 -19.18 -5.32
C ALA A 99 -4.63 -20.61 -5.03
N LYS A 100 -5.38 -20.82 -3.95
CA LYS A 100 -5.97 -22.12 -3.60
C LYS A 100 -6.92 -22.62 -4.69
N ARG A 101 -7.78 -21.77 -5.25
CA ARG A 101 -8.68 -22.10 -6.37
C ARG A 101 -7.93 -22.42 -7.66
N MET A 102 -6.80 -21.77 -7.89
CA MET A 102 -5.91 -22.08 -9.02
C MET A 102 -5.15 -23.39 -8.84
N GLY A 103 -5.27 -24.08 -7.70
CA GLY A 103 -4.52 -25.29 -7.38
C GLY A 103 -3.04 -25.05 -7.09
N LYS A 104 -2.65 -23.82 -6.73
CA LYS A 104 -1.27 -23.50 -6.36
C LYS A 104 -0.94 -24.08 -4.99
N THR A 105 0.26 -24.64 -4.88
CA THR A 105 0.72 -25.34 -3.67
C THR A 105 1.84 -24.61 -2.93
N ARG A 106 2.27 -23.44 -3.45
CA ARG A 106 3.33 -22.62 -2.88
C ARG A 106 3.04 -21.14 -3.13
N ILE A 107 3.35 -20.31 -2.14
CA ILE A 107 3.25 -18.86 -2.22
C ILE A 107 4.64 -18.25 -2.19
N ILE A 108 4.87 -17.24 -3.04
CA ILE A 108 6.01 -16.34 -2.92
C ILE A 108 5.50 -14.90 -2.82
N ALA A 109 6.28 -14.05 -2.17
CA ALA A 109 6.02 -12.62 -2.07
C ALA A 109 7.33 -11.83 -1.98
N GLU A 110 7.27 -10.54 -2.32
CA GLU A 110 8.28 -9.54 -2.00
C GLU A 110 7.85 -8.70 -0.80
N THR A 111 8.80 -8.08 -0.12
CA THR A 111 8.48 -7.10 0.92
C THR A 111 9.61 -6.10 1.14
N GLY A 112 9.29 -4.83 1.41
CA GLY A 112 10.23 -3.79 1.86
C GLY A 112 10.14 -3.59 3.37
N ALA A 113 9.15 -2.84 3.85
CA ALA A 113 8.90 -2.64 5.29
C ALA A 113 8.53 -3.91 6.08
N GLY A 114 8.35 -5.04 5.41
CA GLY A 114 8.00 -6.31 6.03
C GLY A 114 6.51 -6.53 6.27
N GLN A 115 5.65 -5.52 6.16
CA GLN A 115 4.22 -5.67 6.45
C GLN A 115 3.49 -6.57 5.46
N HIS A 116 3.83 -6.50 4.17
CA HIS A 116 3.28 -7.42 3.19
C HIS A 116 3.75 -8.86 3.45
N GLY A 117 5.05 -9.03 3.74
CA GLY A 117 5.60 -10.33 4.12
C GLY A 117 4.92 -10.92 5.36
N VAL A 118 4.70 -10.12 6.41
CA VAL A 118 3.97 -10.56 7.62
C VAL A 118 2.55 -10.98 7.27
N ALA A 119 1.81 -10.18 6.47
CA ALA A 119 0.46 -10.52 6.04
C ALA A 119 0.43 -11.80 5.20
N THR A 120 1.41 -12.00 4.32
CA THR A 120 1.53 -13.23 3.52
C THR A 120 1.85 -14.43 4.40
N ALA A 121 2.82 -14.30 5.32
CA ALA A 121 3.18 -15.38 6.24
C ALA A 121 2.02 -15.83 7.12
N LEU A 122 1.23 -14.86 7.68
CA LEU A 122 0.07 -15.20 8.51
C LEU A 122 -1.03 -15.94 7.72
N ALA A 123 -1.29 -15.53 6.48
CA ALA A 123 -2.30 -16.19 5.65
C ALA A 123 -1.83 -17.58 5.20
N CYS A 124 -0.54 -17.74 4.87
CA CYS A 124 0.04 -19.03 4.54
C CYS A 124 0.03 -20.00 5.73
N ALA A 125 0.36 -19.52 6.92
CA ALA A 125 0.27 -20.32 8.15
C ALA A 125 -1.18 -20.78 8.43
N MET A 126 -2.16 -19.90 8.23
CA MET A 126 -3.58 -20.23 8.42
C MET A 126 -4.07 -21.30 7.45
N LEU A 127 -3.58 -21.30 6.21
CA LEU A 127 -4.00 -22.26 5.15
C LEU A 127 -3.04 -23.42 4.95
N ASP A 128 -2.03 -23.56 5.80
CA ASP A 128 -0.98 -24.61 5.71
C ASP A 128 -0.29 -24.63 4.33
N MET A 129 0.10 -23.44 3.83
CA MET A 129 0.75 -23.28 2.53
C MET A 129 2.23 -22.90 2.69
N PRO A 130 3.17 -23.58 2.03
CA PRO A 130 4.57 -23.17 1.99
C PRO A 130 4.73 -21.74 1.47
N CYS A 131 5.54 -20.93 2.18
CA CYS A 131 5.71 -19.52 1.92
C CYS A 131 7.18 -19.13 1.86
N ARG A 132 7.59 -18.44 0.78
CA ARG A 132 8.91 -17.83 0.65
C ARG A 132 8.76 -16.33 0.38
N ILE A 133 9.49 -15.52 1.17
CA ILE A 133 9.41 -14.07 1.11
C ILE A 133 10.79 -13.51 0.78
N TYR A 134 10.87 -12.77 -0.33
CA TYR A 134 12.05 -12.05 -0.76
C TYR A 134 12.08 -10.66 -0.12
N MET A 135 13.21 -10.28 0.47
CA MET A 135 13.38 -8.99 1.12
C MET A 135 14.80 -8.50 0.90
N GLY A 136 14.98 -7.23 0.57
CA GLY A 136 16.31 -6.64 0.43
C GLY A 136 17.13 -6.80 1.71
N ALA A 137 18.43 -7.11 1.60
CA ALA A 137 19.27 -7.36 2.76
C ALA A 137 19.31 -6.15 3.72
N LYS A 138 19.34 -4.93 3.19
CA LYS A 138 19.23 -3.69 3.98
C LYS A 138 17.92 -3.60 4.76
N ASP A 139 16.81 -4.01 4.13
CA ASP A 139 15.49 -4.00 4.75
C ASP A 139 15.35 -5.09 5.83
N VAL A 140 15.99 -6.26 5.63
CA VAL A 140 16.05 -7.32 6.64
C VAL A 140 16.65 -6.82 7.95
N GLU A 141 17.69 -6.01 7.88
CA GLU A 141 18.32 -5.41 9.07
C GLU A 141 17.42 -4.32 9.70
N ARG A 142 16.93 -3.39 8.88
CA ARG A 142 16.09 -2.26 9.33
C ARG A 142 14.77 -2.72 9.97
N GLN A 143 14.21 -3.82 9.48
CA GLN A 143 12.88 -4.31 9.83
C GLN A 143 12.92 -5.68 10.52
N SER A 144 13.97 -5.93 11.33
CA SER A 144 14.20 -7.19 12.02
C SER A 144 13.00 -7.72 12.84
N PRO A 145 12.14 -6.90 13.49
CA PRO A 145 10.94 -7.39 14.17
C PRO A 145 9.94 -8.07 13.22
N ASN A 146 9.75 -7.52 12.01
CA ASN A 146 8.88 -8.13 11.01
C ASN A 146 9.50 -9.41 10.42
N VAL A 147 10.81 -9.43 10.22
CA VAL A 147 11.54 -10.64 9.79
C VAL A 147 11.35 -11.77 10.79
N PHE A 148 11.49 -11.47 12.08
CA PHE A 148 11.25 -12.45 13.15
C PHE A 148 9.81 -12.96 13.13
N ARG A 149 8.82 -12.08 12.98
CA ARG A 149 7.40 -12.47 12.87
C ARG A 149 7.14 -13.40 11.69
N MET A 150 7.68 -13.09 10.50
CA MET A 150 7.55 -13.95 9.33
C MET A 150 8.11 -15.36 9.57
N ARG A 151 9.31 -15.44 10.12
CA ARG A 151 9.97 -16.73 10.45
C ARG A 151 9.20 -17.51 11.53
N LEU A 152 8.68 -16.82 12.54
CA LEU A 152 7.86 -17.45 13.60
C LEU A 152 6.59 -18.09 13.04
N MET A 153 6.02 -17.53 11.97
CA MET A 153 4.86 -18.07 11.25
C MET A 153 5.24 -19.10 10.18
N GLY A 154 6.49 -19.56 10.14
CA GLY A 154 6.96 -20.62 9.25
C GLY A 154 7.38 -20.18 7.84
N ALA A 155 7.40 -18.88 7.54
CA ALA A 155 7.85 -18.40 6.24
C ALA A 155 9.38 -18.44 6.12
N GLU A 156 9.88 -18.85 4.95
CA GLU A 156 11.28 -18.70 4.58
C GLU A 156 11.53 -17.25 4.12
N VAL A 157 12.34 -16.50 4.85
CA VAL A 157 12.75 -15.14 4.46
C VAL A 157 14.11 -15.19 3.79
N VAL A 158 14.15 -14.80 2.51
CA VAL A 158 15.36 -14.82 1.68
C VAL A 158 15.91 -13.40 1.54
N PRO A 159 17.06 -13.08 2.16
CA PRO A 159 17.71 -11.79 1.98
C PRO A 159 18.28 -11.66 0.56
N VAL A 160 17.89 -10.61 -0.16
CA VAL A 160 18.40 -10.32 -1.50
C VAL A 160 19.59 -9.38 -1.37
N GLN A 161 20.78 -9.87 -1.81
CA GLN A 161 22.05 -9.15 -1.71
C GLN A 161 22.51 -8.52 -3.02
N LYS A 162 21.71 -8.63 -4.09
CA LYS A 162 21.99 -8.06 -5.41
C LYS A 162 21.49 -6.63 -5.51
N GLY A 163 22.07 -5.86 -6.41
CA GLY A 163 21.67 -4.49 -6.67
C GLY A 163 21.86 -3.57 -5.46
N SER A 164 20.88 -2.72 -5.18
CA SER A 164 20.84 -1.83 -4.01
C SER A 164 20.41 -2.54 -2.71
N CYS A 165 20.11 -3.83 -2.77
CA CYS A 165 19.59 -4.62 -1.63
C CYS A 165 18.27 -4.08 -1.07
N SER A 166 17.40 -3.55 -1.94
CA SER A 166 16.14 -2.89 -1.61
C SER A 166 14.92 -3.68 -2.11
N LEU A 167 13.72 -3.11 -1.92
CA LEU A 167 12.46 -3.67 -2.41
C LEU A 167 12.49 -3.96 -3.92
N LYS A 168 13.10 -3.07 -4.74
CA LYS A 168 13.24 -3.29 -6.18
C LYS A 168 13.90 -4.64 -6.50
N ASP A 169 14.98 -4.96 -5.80
CA ASP A 169 15.72 -6.19 -6.02
C ASP A 169 14.97 -7.42 -5.51
N ALA A 170 14.22 -7.27 -4.41
CA ALA A 170 13.31 -8.30 -3.91
C ALA A 170 12.22 -8.64 -4.93
N CYS A 171 11.62 -7.62 -5.57
CA CYS A 171 10.67 -7.80 -6.68
C CYS A 171 11.29 -8.58 -7.84
N CYS A 172 12.53 -8.24 -8.23
CA CYS A 172 13.24 -8.93 -9.32
C CYS A 172 13.49 -10.42 -9.00
N GLU A 173 13.91 -10.74 -7.77
CA GLU A 173 14.14 -12.14 -7.38
C GLU A 173 12.82 -12.92 -7.27
N ALA A 174 11.76 -12.34 -6.74
CA ALA A 174 10.43 -12.95 -6.73
C ALA A 174 9.93 -13.26 -8.14
N MET A 175 10.08 -12.32 -9.09
CA MET A 175 9.72 -12.53 -10.50
C MET A 175 10.54 -13.65 -11.16
N ARG A 176 11.83 -13.79 -10.83
CA ARG A 176 12.68 -14.90 -11.34
C ARG A 176 12.20 -16.25 -10.81
N ASP A 177 11.94 -16.35 -9.50
CA ASP A 177 11.40 -17.57 -8.89
C ASP A 177 10.04 -17.91 -9.51
N TRP A 178 9.16 -16.90 -9.66
CA TRP A 178 7.85 -17.12 -10.25
C TRP A 178 7.95 -17.65 -11.69
N SER A 179 8.80 -17.03 -12.51
CA SER A 179 9.01 -17.46 -13.90
C SER A 179 9.50 -18.91 -14.02
N ALA A 180 10.27 -19.38 -13.03
CA ALA A 180 10.76 -20.75 -12.99
C ALA A 180 9.74 -21.77 -12.43
N ASN A 181 8.77 -21.32 -11.64
CA ASN A 181 7.89 -22.21 -10.86
C ASN A 181 6.40 -21.84 -10.95
N TYR A 182 5.97 -21.05 -11.95
CA TYR A 182 4.62 -20.49 -12.07
C TYR A 182 3.49 -21.54 -12.07
N GLU A 183 3.77 -22.78 -12.48
CA GLU A 183 2.77 -23.85 -12.53
C GLU A 183 2.23 -24.17 -11.13
N THR A 184 3.10 -24.28 -10.14
CA THR A 184 2.76 -24.65 -8.76
C THR A 184 2.76 -23.47 -7.79
N THR A 185 3.31 -22.33 -8.19
CA THR A 185 3.57 -21.19 -7.33
C THR A 185 2.70 -19.99 -7.72
N HIS A 186 2.05 -19.37 -6.73
CA HIS A 186 1.43 -18.06 -6.89
C HIS A 186 2.34 -16.96 -6.34
N TYR A 187 2.57 -15.92 -7.17
CA TYR A 187 3.20 -14.71 -6.72
C TYR A 187 2.13 -13.80 -6.09
N LEU A 188 2.14 -13.71 -4.77
CA LEU A 188 1.22 -12.89 -4.02
C LEU A 188 1.77 -11.46 -3.95
N LEU A 189 1.37 -10.62 -4.92
CA LEU A 189 1.90 -9.29 -5.12
C LEU A 189 1.33 -8.30 -4.10
N GLY A 190 2.21 -7.49 -3.51
CA GLY A 190 1.92 -6.70 -2.30
C GLY A 190 1.24 -5.36 -2.50
N THR A 191 1.04 -4.89 -3.74
CA THR A 191 0.52 -3.54 -3.99
C THR A 191 -0.37 -3.47 -5.24
N ALA A 192 -1.07 -2.34 -5.45
CA ALA A 192 -1.92 -2.10 -6.62
C ALA A 192 -1.10 -1.69 -7.86
N ALA A 193 0.04 -2.34 -8.06
CA ALA A 193 0.97 -2.19 -9.17
C ALA A 193 1.28 -3.55 -9.79
N GLY A 194 2.11 -3.58 -10.82
CA GLY A 194 2.47 -4.81 -11.52
C GLY A 194 1.60 -5.11 -12.74
N PRO A 195 1.82 -6.27 -13.38
CA PRO A 195 1.10 -6.64 -14.59
C PRO A 195 -0.39 -6.86 -14.32
N HIS A 196 -1.22 -6.59 -15.32
CA HIS A 196 -2.61 -7.02 -15.27
C HIS A 196 -2.68 -8.54 -15.00
N PRO A 197 -3.57 -9.04 -14.11
CA PRO A 197 -4.69 -8.35 -13.47
C PRO A 197 -4.42 -7.81 -12.04
N PHE A 198 -3.19 -7.85 -11.54
CA PHE A 198 -2.87 -7.50 -10.14
C PHE A 198 -3.40 -6.14 -9.68
N PRO A 199 -3.27 -5.01 -10.44
CA PRO A 199 -3.80 -3.73 -9.97
C PRO A 199 -5.30 -3.79 -9.69
N THR A 200 -6.07 -4.48 -10.54
CA THR A 200 -7.52 -4.65 -10.38
C THR A 200 -7.86 -5.56 -9.22
N ILE A 201 -7.15 -6.69 -9.06
CA ILE A 201 -7.34 -7.64 -7.94
C ILE A 201 -7.08 -6.95 -6.60
N VAL A 202 -5.96 -6.24 -6.48
CA VAL A 202 -5.60 -5.56 -5.23
C VAL A 202 -6.59 -4.45 -4.89
N ARG A 203 -7.02 -3.65 -5.89
CA ARG A 203 -8.09 -2.68 -5.69
C ARG A 203 -9.36 -3.33 -5.15
N GLU A 204 -9.82 -4.40 -5.78
CA GLU A 204 -11.06 -5.10 -5.38
C GLU A 204 -10.98 -5.62 -3.94
N PHE A 205 -9.83 -6.21 -3.56
CA PHE A 205 -9.63 -6.72 -2.20
C PHE A 205 -9.16 -5.66 -1.18
N GLN A 206 -9.14 -4.39 -1.56
CA GLN A 206 -8.91 -3.26 -0.64
C GLN A 206 -10.11 -2.30 -0.57
N LYS A 207 -11.08 -2.39 -1.49
CA LYS A 207 -12.17 -1.41 -1.60
C LYS A 207 -13.05 -1.31 -0.36
N MET A 208 -13.15 -2.38 0.47
CA MET A 208 -13.90 -2.34 1.72
C MET A 208 -13.44 -1.21 2.66
N ILE A 209 -12.23 -0.70 2.49
CA ILE A 209 -11.72 0.46 3.25
C ILE A 209 -12.59 1.69 2.94
N GLY A 210 -12.81 1.97 1.66
CA GLY A 210 -13.67 3.06 1.20
C GLY A 210 -15.13 2.84 1.56
N GLU A 211 -15.67 1.65 1.29
CA GLU A 211 -17.06 1.26 1.60
C GLU A 211 -17.40 1.48 3.08
N GLU A 212 -16.55 0.98 3.98
CA GLU A 212 -16.72 1.18 5.42
C GLU A 212 -16.57 2.65 5.83
N THR A 213 -15.58 3.34 5.28
CA THR A 213 -15.33 4.75 5.58
C THR A 213 -16.52 5.61 5.19
N LYS A 214 -17.07 5.41 3.99
CA LYS A 214 -18.24 6.14 3.49
C LYS A 214 -19.44 5.95 4.39
N ARG A 215 -19.75 4.70 4.77
CA ARG A 215 -20.83 4.41 5.70
C ARG A 215 -20.60 5.03 7.07
N GLN A 216 -19.42 4.81 7.66
CA GLN A 216 -19.09 5.26 9.01
C GLN A 216 -19.07 6.79 9.13
N ILE A 217 -18.61 7.54 8.12
CA ILE A 217 -18.62 9.00 8.17
C ILE A 217 -20.03 9.58 8.02
N LEU A 218 -20.86 8.96 7.18
CA LEU A 218 -22.28 9.34 7.07
C LEU A 218 -23.04 9.10 8.38
N GLU A 219 -22.78 7.99 9.07
CA GLU A 219 -23.36 7.71 10.39
C GLU A 219 -22.92 8.74 11.44
N LYS A 220 -21.67 9.24 11.39
CA LYS A 220 -21.12 10.17 12.39
C LYS A 220 -21.42 11.65 12.11
N GLU A 221 -21.41 12.06 10.86
CA GLU A 221 -21.46 13.48 10.47
C GLU A 221 -22.68 13.84 9.61
N GLY A 222 -23.47 12.84 9.16
CA GLY A 222 -24.61 13.08 8.28
C GLY A 222 -24.23 13.53 6.87
N ARG A 223 -22.94 13.60 6.54
CA ARG A 223 -22.43 14.03 5.24
C ARG A 223 -21.11 13.33 4.88
N LEU A 224 -20.74 13.37 3.62
CA LEU A 224 -19.43 12.91 3.14
C LEU A 224 -18.30 13.87 3.63
N PRO A 225 -17.05 13.38 3.70
CA PRO A 225 -15.91 14.21 4.06
C PRO A 225 -15.57 15.18 2.92
N ASP A 226 -14.85 16.26 3.26
CA ASP A 226 -14.32 17.19 2.25
C ASP A 226 -13.10 16.61 1.53
N ALA A 227 -12.35 15.73 2.20
CA ALA A 227 -11.25 15.00 1.58
C ALA A 227 -11.03 13.63 2.25
N VAL A 228 -10.57 12.66 1.45
CA VAL A 228 -9.95 11.40 1.89
C VAL A 228 -8.47 11.43 1.53
N ILE A 229 -7.60 11.10 2.49
CA ILE A 229 -6.15 11.28 2.39
C ILE A 229 -5.47 9.95 2.73
N ALA A 230 -4.59 9.48 1.86
CA ALA A 230 -3.84 8.24 2.07
C ALA A 230 -2.43 8.35 1.50
N ALA A 231 -1.47 7.66 2.10
CA ALA A 231 -0.11 7.58 1.58
C ALA A 231 -0.02 6.73 0.32
N VAL A 232 0.88 7.08 -0.59
CA VAL A 232 1.10 6.40 -1.86
C VAL A 232 2.58 6.06 -2.03
N GLY A 233 2.89 4.75 -1.98
CA GLY A 233 4.05 4.15 -2.61
C GLY A 233 3.56 3.45 -3.87
N GLY A 234 3.37 2.11 -3.84
CA GLY A 234 2.63 1.43 -4.91
C GLY A 234 1.12 1.72 -4.92
N GLY A 235 0.55 2.28 -3.85
CA GLY A 235 -0.78 2.88 -3.81
C GLY A 235 -1.95 1.97 -3.40
N SER A 236 -1.71 0.77 -2.85
CA SER A 236 -2.80 -0.16 -2.51
C SER A 236 -3.78 0.38 -1.47
N ILE A 237 -3.27 1.07 -0.44
CA ILE A 237 -4.10 1.66 0.61
C ILE A 237 -4.95 2.82 0.07
N ALA A 238 -4.33 3.67 -0.75
CA ALA A 238 -4.99 4.84 -1.32
C ALA A 238 -6.09 4.43 -2.32
N ILE A 239 -5.82 3.49 -3.22
CA ILE A 239 -6.84 3.04 -4.17
C ILE A 239 -8.00 2.31 -3.46
N GLY A 240 -7.72 1.57 -2.39
CA GLY A 240 -8.76 0.95 -1.56
C GLY A 240 -9.69 1.99 -0.93
N MET A 241 -9.14 3.11 -0.42
CA MET A 241 -9.92 4.22 0.09
C MET A 241 -10.66 4.96 -1.03
N PHE A 242 -9.98 5.26 -2.14
CA PHE A 242 -10.51 6.12 -3.19
C PHE A 242 -11.65 5.48 -3.98
N THR A 243 -11.67 4.15 -4.12
CA THR A 243 -12.61 3.43 -4.97
C THR A 243 -14.07 3.84 -4.74
N ASP A 244 -14.51 3.99 -3.50
CA ASP A 244 -15.87 4.41 -3.17
C ASP A 244 -16.14 5.91 -3.28
N PHE A 245 -15.10 6.70 -3.49
CA PHE A 245 -15.18 8.15 -3.58
C PHE A 245 -14.82 8.68 -4.97
N ILE A 246 -14.45 7.82 -5.94
CA ILE A 246 -14.11 8.24 -7.30
C ILE A 246 -15.28 9.00 -7.95
N ASP A 247 -16.50 8.52 -7.76
CA ASP A 247 -17.71 9.10 -8.33
C ASP A 247 -18.36 10.20 -7.46
N GLU A 248 -17.69 10.60 -6.37
CA GLU A 248 -18.14 11.67 -5.48
C GLU A 248 -17.37 12.98 -5.77
N PRO A 249 -17.85 13.84 -6.68
CA PRO A 249 -17.06 14.96 -7.20
C PRO A 249 -16.72 16.02 -6.13
N ASN A 250 -17.49 16.08 -5.05
CA ASN A 250 -17.28 17.02 -3.95
C ASN A 250 -16.28 16.49 -2.89
N VAL A 251 -15.82 15.25 -3.00
CA VAL A 251 -14.81 14.68 -2.11
C VAL A 251 -13.45 14.71 -2.82
N ARG A 252 -12.49 15.47 -2.26
CA ARG A 252 -11.11 15.47 -2.76
C ARG A 252 -10.44 14.15 -2.45
N LEU A 253 -9.75 13.58 -3.44
CA LEU A 253 -8.91 12.40 -3.30
C LEU A 253 -7.45 12.84 -3.25
N ILE A 254 -6.78 12.63 -2.11
CA ILE A 254 -5.42 13.12 -1.90
C ILE A 254 -4.50 11.93 -1.60
N GLY A 255 -3.67 11.58 -2.57
CA GLY A 255 -2.62 10.57 -2.43
C GLY A 255 -1.30 11.25 -2.09
N VAL A 256 -0.69 10.89 -0.98
CA VAL A 256 0.51 11.58 -0.49
C VAL A 256 1.74 10.73 -0.77
N GLU A 257 2.64 11.26 -1.60
CA GLU A 257 3.91 10.64 -1.95
C GLU A 257 5.04 11.10 -1.02
N PRO A 258 6.13 10.32 -0.84
CA PRO A 258 7.27 10.73 -0.03
C PRO A 258 8.20 11.65 -0.83
N ALA A 259 8.40 12.86 -0.34
CA ALA A 259 9.41 13.77 -0.85
C ALA A 259 10.82 13.48 -0.30
N GLY A 260 10.97 12.53 0.61
CA GLY A 260 12.27 12.17 1.18
C GLY A 260 12.98 13.37 1.78
N HIS A 261 14.19 13.62 1.30
CA HIS A 261 15.00 14.78 1.68
C HIS A 261 14.65 16.08 0.90
N GLY A 262 13.69 16.01 -0.01
CA GLY A 262 13.26 17.07 -0.91
C GLY A 262 13.32 16.63 -2.36
N ILE A 263 12.32 17.00 -3.15
CA ILE A 263 12.22 16.60 -4.57
C ILE A 263 13.46 17.04 -5.36
N GLU A 264 13.98 18.23 -5.05
CA GLU A 264 15.14 18.83 -5.70
C GLU A 264 16.46 18.08 -5.43
N THR A 265 16.50 17.24 -4.41
CA THR A 265 17.69 16.44 -4.08
C THR A 265 17.84 15.19 -4.94
N GLY A 266 16.74 14.75 -5.58
CA GLY A 266 16.64 13.45 -6.24
C GLY A 266 16.43 12.28 -5.25
N GLU A 267 16.55 12.50 -3.95
CA GLU A 267 16.32 11.48 -2.90
C GLU A 267 14.88 11.53 -2.43
N HIS A 268 13.96 10.99 -3.25
CA HIS A 268 12.53 10.94 -2.99
C HIS A 268 11.89 9.67 -3.59
N GLY A 269 10.63 9.41 -3.30
CA GLY A 269 9.82 8.33 -3.89
C GLY A 269 8.49 8.85 -4.45
N ALA A 270 8.51 10.02 -5.12
CA ALA A 270 7.34 10.70 -5.65
C ALA A 270 7.33 10.69 -7.20
N PRO A 271 6.97 9.58 -7.85
CA PRO A 271 6.96 9.51 -9.32
C PRO A 271 5.84 10.31 -9.98
N LEU A 272 4.69 10.51 -9.31
CA LEU A 272 3.57 11.27 -9.87
C LEU A 272 3.92 12.77 -9.92
N GLY A 273 3.97 13.33 -11.11
CA GLY A 273 4.34 14.73 -11.34
C GLY A 273 5.84 15.01 -11.46
N HIS A 274 6.71 14.05 -11.16
CA HIS A 274 8.17 14.23 -11.18
C HIS A 274 8.92 13.21 -12.06
N ALA A 275 8.25 12.14 -12.51
CA ALA A 275 8.87 11.08 -13.31
C ALA A 275 8.24 10.96 -14.69
N LYS A 276 8.99 10.38 -15.63
CA LYS A 276 8.52 10.06 -16.98
C LYS A 276 7.77 8.72 -16.96
N VAL A 277 6.85 8.54 -17.91
CA VAL A 277 6.17 7.25 -18.10
C VAL A 277 7.16 6.23 -18.65
N GLY A 278 7.20 5.06 -18.05
CA GLY A 278 8.04 3.94 -18.46
C GLY A 278 7.35 2.60 -18.25
N ILE A 279 8.08 1.52 -18.54
CA ILE A 279 7.62 0.15 -18.27
C ILE A 279 8.47 -0.43 -17.16
N TYR A 280 7.82 -0.76 -16.07
CA TYR A 280 8.47 -1.32 -14.89
C TYR A 280 7.54 -2.32 -14.20
N PHE A 281 8.11 -3.38 -13.66
CA PHE A 281 7.37 -4.38 -12.88
C PHE A 281 6.13 -4.94 -13.61
N GLY A 282 6.22 -5.06 -14.96
CA GLY A 282 5.16 -5.60 -15.82
C GLY A 282 4.01 -4.64 -16.15
N MET A 283 4.12 -3.37 -15.86
CA MET A 283 3.12 -2.34 -16.15
C MET A 283 3.73 -1.08 -16.77
N LYS A 284 2.93 -0.30 -17.51
CA LYS A 284 3.23 1.06 -17.95
C LYS A 284 2.72 2.05 -16.90
N SER A 285 3.60 2.85 -16.31
CA SER A 285 3.26 3.84 -15.27
C SER A 285 4.38 4.88 -15.15
N PRO A 286 4.19 6.03 -14.44
CA PRO A 286 5.29 6.91 -14.07
C PRO A 286 6.39 6.13 -13.34
N LEU A 287 7.65 6.37 -13.74
CA LEU A 287 8.82 5.64 -13.28
C LEU A 287 9.99 6.61 -13.10
N MET A 288 10.60 6.60 -11.93
CA MET A 288 11.87 7.29 -11.70
C MET A 288 12.96 6.62 -12.53
N GLN A 289 13.46 7.32 -13.52
CA GLN A 289 14.41 6.79 -14.51
C GLN A 289 15.31 7.88 -15.08
N THR A 290 16.55 7.50 -15.39
CA THR A 290 17.51 8.35 -16.09
C THR A 290 17.03 8.68 -17.51
N GLU A 291 17.74 9.58 -18.19
CA GLU A 291 17.46 9.89 -19.60
C GLU A 291 17.59 8.66 -20.52
N ASP A 292 18.48 7.73 -20.18
CA ASP A 292 18.70 6.47 -20.90
C ASP A 292 17.70 5.35 -20.49
N GLY A 293 16.71 5.66 -19.62
CA GLY A 293 15.67 4.73 -19.21
C GLY A 293 16.09 3.72 -18.13
N GLN A 294 17.22 3.93 -17.45
CA GLN A 294 17.59 3.10 -16.30
C GLN A 294 16.77 3.52 -15.08
N VAL A 295 16.27 2.53 -14.35
CA VAL A 295 15.49 2.78 -13.12
C VAL A 295 16.39 3.40 -12.05
N GLU A 296 16.02 4.58 -11.59
CA GLU A 296 16.68 5.26 -10.48
C GLU A 296 16.24 4.67 -9.15
N GLU A 297 17.08 4.80 -8.14
CA GLU A 297 16.73 4.42 -6.77
C GLU A 297 15.78 5.47 -6.19
N SER A 298 14.67 5.02 -5.61
CA SER A 298 13.82 5.85 -4.79
C SER A 298 14.38 5.95 -3.37
N TYR A 299 13.88 6.93 -2.63
CA TYR A 299 14.23 7.10 -1.24
C TYR A 299 13.03 7.56 -0.41
N SER A 300 12.87 6.99 0.77
CA SER A 300 11.98 7.46 1.84
C SER A 300 12.46 6.92 3.19
N ILE A 301 12.28 7.70 4.25
CA ILE A 301 12.39 7.23 5.63
C ILE A 301 11.46 6.03 5.89
N SER A 302 10.35 5.99 5.18
CA SER A 302 9.37 4.91 5.22
C SER A 302 9.68 3.86 4.16
N ALA A 303 10.16 2.70 4.58
CA ALA A 303 10.47 1.60 3.66
C ALA A 303 9.26 1.10 2.84
N GLY A 304 8.03 1.34 3.30
CA GLY A 304 6.82 0.97 2.56
C GLY A 304 6.43 1.96 1.45
N LEU A 305 7.06 3.14 1.43
CA LEU A 305 6.89 4.15 0.37
C LEU A 305 8.11 4.26 -0.56
N ASP A 306 9.18 3.54 -0.25
CA ASP A 306 10.41 3.50 -1.05
C ASP A 306 10.19 2.61 -2.29
N PHE A 307 9.55 3.19 -3.32
CA PHE A 307 9.21 2.51 -4.56
C PHE A 307 9.31 3.49 -5.74
N PRO A 308 10.06 3.15 -6.82
CA PRO A 308 10.37 4.10 -7.89
C PRO A 308 9.24 4.32 -8.89
N SER A 309 8.09 3.70 -8.70
CA SER A 309 6.94 3.78 -9.60
C SER A 309 5.64 3.83 -8.78
N VAL A 310 4.49 3.82 -9.45
CA VAL A 310 3.18 3.90 -8.80
C VAL A 310 2.16 3.03 -9.54
N GLY A 311 1.11 2.61 -8.83
CA GLY A 311 0.01 1.88 -9.45
C GLY A 311 -0.64 2.63 -10.62
N PRO A 312 -0.94 1.95 -11.72
CA PRO A 312 -1.37 2.59 -12.96
C PRO A 312 -2.70 3.32 -12.84
N GLN A 313 -3.57 2.90 -11.91
CA GLN A 313 -4.82 3.60 -11.67
C GLN A 313 -4.60 4.96 -11.00
N HIS A 314 -3.56 5.13 -10.16
CA HIS A 314 -3.20 6.43 -9.60
C HIS A 314 -2.71 7.39 -10.68
N ALA A 315 -1.85 6.91 -11.60
CA ALA A 315 -1.42 7.69 -12.75
C ALA A 315 -2.62 8.14 -13.62
N TYR A 316 -3.58 7.26 -13.84
CA TYR A 316 -4.82 7.60 -14.55
C TYR A 316 -5.65 8.64 -13.79
N LEU A 317 -5.89 8.47 -12.49
CA LEU A 317 -6.66 9.43 -11.69
C LEU A 317 -6.01 10.82 -11.66
N GLN A 318 -4.69 10.89 -11.65
CA GLN A 318 -3.95 12.15 -11.80
C GLN A 318 -4.17 12.75 -13.18
N SER A 319 -3.99 11.96 -14.25
CA SER A 319 -4.07 12.45 -15.63
C SER A 319 -5.42 13.05 -16.02
N ILE A 320 -6.51 12.57 -15.39
CA ILE A 320 -7.86 13.11 -15.58
C ILE A 320 -8.23 14.17 -14.53
N GLY A 321 -7.31 14.58 -13.66
CA GLY A 321 -7.54 15.58 -12.62
C GLY A 321 -8.51 15.14 -11.51
N ARG A 322 -8.76 13.82 -11.34
CA ARG A 322 -9.67 13.34 -10.31
C ARG A 322 -9.02 13.24 -8.92
N ALA A 323 -7.74 12.99 -8.86
CA ALA A 323 -6.99 12.93 -7.61
C ALA A 323 -5.75 13.80 -7.64
N GLU A 324 -5.38 14.32 -6.47
CA GLU A 324 -4.21 15.15 -6.23
C GLU A 324 -3.11 14.32 -5.56
N TYR A 325 -1.85 14.61 -5.91
CA TYR A 325 -0.71 13.87 -5.36
C TYR A 325 0.38 14.82 -4.86
N PRO A 326 0.16 15.50 -3.71
CA PRO A 326 1.21 16.25 -3.04
C PRO A 326 2.26 15.32 -2.44
N SER A 327 3.47 15.85 -2.24
CA SER A 327 4.55 15.15 -1.57
C SER A 327 4.87 15.76 -0.21
N ILE A 328 5.33 14.93 0.73
CA ILE A 328 5.65 15.27 2.11
C ILE A 328 7.07 14.79 2.41
N THR A 329 7.88 15.66 3.03
CA THR A 329 9.27 15.34 3.42
C THR A 329 9.31 14.41 4.63
N ASP A 330 10.46 13.76 4.82
CA ASP A 330 10.71 12.91 5.98
C ASP A 330 10.54 13.66 7.31
N ASP A 331 10.95 14.93 7.38
CA ASP A 331 10.81 15.76 8.58
C ASP A 331 9.33 16.09 8.87
N GLU A 332 8.55 16.42 7.86
CA GLU A 332 7.11 16.64 8.02
C GLU A 332 6.42 15.35 8.50
N ALA A 333 6.79 14.20 7.95
CA ALA A 333 6.26 12.90 8.36
C ALA A 333 6.64 12.54 9.80
N LEU A 334 7.90 12.76 10.21
CA LEU A 334 8.37 12.55 11.59
C LEU A 334 7.63 13.46 12.59
N ASN A 335 7.41 14.72 12.25
CA ASN A 335 6.64 15.63 13.08
C ASN A 335 5.20 15.17 13.26
N ALA A 336 4.56 14.68 12.20
CA ALA A 336 3.20 14.13 12.25
C ALA A 336 3.15 12.83 13.07
N PHE A 337 4.15 11.95 12.94
CA PHE A 337 4.31 10.74 13.75
C PHE A 337 4.30 11.07 15.25
N GLN A 338 5.16 12.00 15.66
CA GLN A 338 5.25 12.43 17.06
C GLN A 338 3.96 13.13 17.54
N ALA A 339 3.37 13.98 16.69
CA ALA A 339 2.15 14.69 17.03
C ALA A 339 0.99 13.73 17.30
N LEU A 340 0.79 12.70 16.47
CA LEU A 340 -0.27 11.72 16.68
C LEU A 340 -0.02 10.90 17.96
N ALA A 341 1.21 10.45 18.18
CA ALA A 341 1.58 9.72 19.37
C ALA A 341 1.34 10.55 20.65
N LYS A 342 1.80 11.80 20.66
CA LYS A 342 1.74 12.69 21.83
C LYS A 342 0.31 13.16 22.13
N HIS A 343 -0.48 13.48 21.11
CA HIS A 343 -1.78 14.13 21.30
C HIS A 343 -2.95 13.15 21.31
N GLU A 344 -2.86 12.02 20.59
CA GLU A 344 -3.95 11.04 20.48
C GLU A 344 -3.61 9.67 21.08
N GLY A 345 -2.36 9.45 21.51
CA GLY A 345 -1.92 8.16 22.06
C GLY A 345 -1.87 7.04 21.00
N ILE A 346 -1.72 7.40 19.73
CA ILE A 346 -1.68 6.46 18.60
C ILE A 346 -0.32 6.57 17.92
N ILE A 347 0.43 5.48 17.86
CA ILE A 347 1.71 5.41 17.16
C ILE A 347 1.47 4.91 15.73
N PRO A 348 1.49 5.80 14.72
CA PRO A 348 1.25 5.43 13.33
C PRO A 348 2.47 4.77 12.70
N ALA A 349 2.30 4.00 11.63
CA ALA A 349 3.42 3.68 10.75
C ALA A 349 3.95 4.96 10.07
N LEU A 350 5.23 5.00 9.73
CA LEU A 350 5.83 6.13 9.00
C LEU A 350 5.15 6.40 7.67
N GLU A 351 4.65 5.35 7.00
CA GLU A 351 3.82 5.48 5.81
C GLU A 351 2.60 6.38 6.05
N SER A 352 1.86 6.09 7.10
CA SER A 352 0.63 6.83 7.45
C SER A 352 0.91 8.25 7.91
N SER A 353 2.10 8.47 8.47
CA SER A 353 2.53 9.79 8.94
C SER A 353 2.64 10.81 7.82
N HIS A 354 2.97 10.38 6.58
CA HIS A 354 2.95 11.26 5.40
C HIS A 354 1.53 11.76 5.10
N ALA A 355 0.54 10.87 5.11
CA ALA A 355 -0.86 11.24 4.91
C ALA A 355 -1.37 12.18 6.01
N LEU A 356 -0.99 11.91 7.26
CA LEU A 356 -1.35 12.77 8.39
C LEU A 356 -0.69 14.14 8.31
N ALA A 357 0.60 14.21 7.92
CA ALA A 357 1.31 15.47 7.74
C ALA A 357 0.59 16.37 6.73
N GLN A 358 0.13 15.83 5.61
CA GLN A 358 -0.65 16.56 4.63
C GLN A 358 -1.97 17.08 5.23
N ALA A 359 -2.68 16.26 6.01
CA ALA A 359 -3.91 16.69 6.68
C ALA A 359 -3.65 17.83 7.67
N LEU A 360 -2.59 17.74 8.48
CA LEU A 360 -2.18 18.80 9.41
C LEU A 360 -1.81 20.09 8.68
N LYS A 361 -1.07 19.98 7.57
CA LYS A 361 -0.73 21.13 6.72
C LYS A 361 -1.99 21.85 6.21
N MET A 362 -2.99 21.10 5.74
CA MET A 362 -4.26 21.66 5.26
C MET A 362 -5.02 22.42 6.36
N ILE A 363 -5.17 21.84 7.55
CA ILE A 363 -5.93 22.48 8.63
C ILE A 363 -5.21 23.70 9.22
N HIS A 364 -3.87 23.74 9.21
CA HIS A 364 -3.09 24.88 9.68
C HIS A 364 -3.05 26.02 8.66
N GLN A 365 -3.12 25.72 7.36
CA GLN A 365 -3.24 26.75 6.31
C GLN A 365 -4.60 27.45 6.33
N GLU A 366 -5.68 26.74 6.68
CA GLU A 366 -7.05 27.26 6.72
C GLU A 366 -7.73 26.97 8.08
N PRO A 367 -7.22 27.51 9.22
CA PRO A 367 -7.67 27.10 10.56
C PRO A 367 -9.14 27.43 10.85
N ASN A 368 -9.68 28.42 10.17
CA ASN A 368 -11.07 28.83 10.32
C ASN A 368 -12.06 28.11 9.39
N LYS A 369 -11.57 27.25 8.51
CA LYS A 369 -12.42 26.48 7.61
C LYS A 369 -12.97 25.25 8.32
N ALA A 370 -14.29 25.14 8.38
CA ALA A 370 -14.95 23.93 8.86
C ALA A 370 -14.87 22.87 7.78
N GLN A 371 -14.00 21.88 7.98
CA GLN A 371 -13.78 20.77 7.04
C GLN A 371 -13.67 19.43 7.78
N ILE A 372 -14.09 18.38 7.13
CA ILE A 372 -13.97 17.00 7.60
C ILE A 372 -12.95 16.30 6.72
N LEU A 373 -11.84 15.88 7.30
CA LEU A 373 -10.78 15.13 6.62
C LEU A 373 -10.76 13.71 7.16
N VAL A 374 -10.68 12.72 6.28
CA VAL A 374 -10.45 11.33 6.66
C VAL A 374 -9.05 10.93 6.23
N VAL A 375 -8.20 10.59 7.18
CA VAL A 375 -6.84 10.09 6.94
C VAL A 375 -6.84 8.57 7.11
N ASN A 376 -6.31 7.87 6.11
CA ASN A 376 -6.16 6.43 6.21
C ASN A 376 -4.88 6.07 6.98
N LEU A 377 -5.05 5.48 8.16
CA LEU A 377 -3.95 4.98 9.00
C LEU A 377 -3.61 3.56 8.57
N SER A 378 -2.71 3.42 7.63
CA SER A 378 -2.42 2.19 6.88
C SER A 378 -1.83 1.05 7.72
N GLY A 379 -1.15 1.38 8.82
CA GLY A 379 -0.52 0.44 9.72
C GLY A 379 -0.04 1.09 11.02
N ARG A 380 0.30 0.24 11.99
CA ARG A 380 0.84 0.67 13.29
C ARG A 380 2.35 0.88 13.22
N GLY A 381 2.84 1.75 14.11
CA GLY A 381 4.23 2.18 14.13
C GLY A 381 5.18 1.33 14.98
N ASP A 382 4.72 0.22 15.58
CA ASP A 382 5.60 -0.63 16.40
C ASP A 382 6.85 -1.12 15.66
N LYS A 383 6.76 -1.27 14.34
CA LYS A 383 7.90 -1.64 13.49
C LYS A 383 8.92 -0.51 13.31
N ASP A 384 8.51 0.75 13.51
CA ASP A 384 9.28 1.94 13.17
C ASP A 384 9.92 2.61 14.39
N ILE A 385 9.54 2.22 15.62
CA ILE A 385 9.98 2.89 16.87
C ILE A 385 11.50 2.97 16.99
N PHE A 386 12.24 1.91 16.63
CA PHE A 386 13.71 1.93 16.71
C PHE A 386 14.34 2.83 15.64
N THR A 387 13.76 2.89 14.45
CA THR A 387 14.19 3.79 13.38
C THR A 387 13.96 5.23 13.78
N VAL A 388 12.76 5.53 14.32
CA VAL A 388 12.40 6.88 14.78
C VAL A 388 13.28 7.30 15.96
N ASP A 389 13.48 6.45 16.95
CA ASP A 389 14.35 6.72 18.09
C ASP A 389 15.79 7.08 17.64
N LYS A 390 16.36 6.26 16.76
CA LYS A 390 17.70 6.54 16.21
C LYS A 390 17.78 7.91 15.53
N ILE A 391 16.81 8.24 14.66
CA ILE A 391 16.80 9.50 13.91
C ILE A 391 16.61 10.70 14.84
N LEU A 392 15.72 10.60 15.84
CA LEU A 392 15.51 11.67 16.80
C LEU A 392 16.77 11.92 17.63
N ASN A 393 17.47 10.87 18.04
CA ASN A 393 18.75 10.99 18.76
C ASN A 393 19.84 11.65 17.89
N GLU A 394 19.96 11.26 16.59
CA GLU A 394 20.89 11.86 15.65
C GLU A 394 20.61 13.36 15.40
N LYS A 395 19.35 13.77 15.45
CA LYS A 395 18.91 15.18 15.33
C LYS A 395 18.98 15.95 16.65
N GLY A 396 19.36 15.31 17.75
CA GLY A 396 19.40 15.94 19.08
C GLY A 396 18.01 16.34 19.61
N MET A 397 16.96 15.73 19.09
CA MET A 397 15.58 15.96 19.52
C MET A 397 15.28 15.02 20.71
N GLN A 398 14.88 15.59 21.85
CA GLN A 398 14.38 14.82 22.98
C GLN A 398 12.88 14.55 22.84
N LEU A 399 12.44 13.33 23.19
CA LEU A 399 11.03 12.95 23.24
C LEU A 399 10.26 13.68 24.35
#